data_e816d6b3f165abff98e0c30bb91c82e0
#
_entry.id   e816d6b3f165abff98e0c30bb91c82e0
#
_cell.length_a   1.000
_cell.length_b   1.000
_cell.length_c   1.000
_cell.angle_alpha   90.00
_cell.angle_beta   90.00
_cell.angle_gamma   90.00
#
_symmetry.space_group_name_H-M   'P 1'
#
loop_
_entity.id
_entity.type
_entity.pdbx_description
1 polymer ?
#
loop_
_entity_poly.entity_id
_entity_poly.type
_entity_poly.pdbx_seq_one_letter_code
_entity_poly.pdbx_strand_id
1 'polypeptide(L)'
;GDVKPISPGHMEAAIDQTREAMRRYRKLKYLQKDNFGIFSQDTLSDLYGQITGGIYMVMIAISSIGLLVGGVGVMNIMLVSVTERTREIGVRKALGATKRDILWQFLTEAMTLTGAGGIIGILIGALMALLINTFSPFPAVIQPTWVIIAFATSMAIGLTFGLWPAAKAARLDPIEALRYE
;
A
#
# COMPACT_ATOMS: atom_id res chain seq x y z
N GLY A 1 -16.72 -7.24 38.53
CA GLY A 1 -17.47 -8.50 38.45
C GLY A 1 -17.82 -8.73 36.99
N ASP A 2 -17.51 -9.90 36.44
CA ASP A 2 -17.82 -10.28 35.09
C ASP A 2 -19.25 -10.80 35.03
N VAL A 3 -20.07 -10.22 34.19
CA VAL A 3 -21.43 -10.68 33.90
C VAL A 3 -21.39 -11.36 32.52
N LYS A 4 -21.74 -12.65 32.47
CA LYS A 4 -21.86 -13.39 31.22
C LYS A 4 -23.31 -13.43 30.76
N PRO A 5 -23.64 -13.00 29.55
CA PRO A 5 -24.98 -13.15 28.99
C PRO A 5 -25.27 -14.63 28.69
N ILE A 6 -26.53 -15.01 28.78
CA ILE A 6 -27.00 -16.38 28.53
C ILE A 6 -26.93 -16.73 27.05
N SER A 7 -27.05 -15.74 26.15
CA SER A 7 -26.87 -15.89 24.71
C SER A 7 -26.47 -14.56 24.06
N PRO A 8 -25.81 -14.58 22.86
CA PRO A 8 -25.36 -13.36 22.17
C PRO A 8 -26.46 -12.35 21.84
N GLY A 9 -27.69 -12.83 21.60
CA GLY A 9 -28.82 -11.96 21.27
C GLY A 9 -29.41 -11.16 22.45
N HIS A 10 -28.92 -11.36 23.68
CA HIS A 10 -29.42 -10.67 24.89
C HIS A 10 -28.38 -9.72 25.50
N MET A 11 -27.34 -9.36 24.74
CA MET A 11 -26.25 -8.52 25.24
C MET A 11 -26.74 -7.13 25.67
N GLU A 12 -27.57 -6.47 24.85
CA GLU A 12 -28.12 -5.15 25.19
C GLU A 12 -28.97 -5.19 26.45
N ALA A 13 -29.84 -6.21 26.56
CA ALA A 13 -30.66 -6.39 27.77
C ALA A 13 -29.79 -6.65 29.00
N ALA A 14 -28.70 -7.41 28.87
CA ALA A 14 -27.77 -7.65 29.98
C ALA A 14 -27.01 -6.37 30.39
N ILE A 15 -26.63 -5.53 29.43
CA ILE A 15 -26.00 -4.23 29.69
C ILE A 15 -26.96 -3.32 30.44
N ASP A 16 -28.23 -3.23 30.02
CA ASP A 16 -29.23 -2.36 30.65
C ASP A 16 -29.54 -2.84 32.06
N GLN A 17 -29.70 -4.15 32.29
CA GLN A 17 -29.88 -4.72 33.62
C GLN A 17 -28.68 -4.45 34.53
N THR A 18 -27.46 -4.59 33.98
CA THR A 18 -26.23 -4.31 34.73
C THR A 18 -26.14 -2.82 35.09
N ARG A 19 -26.50 -1.94 34.13
CA ARG A 19 -26.56 -0.49 34.37
C ARG A 19 -27.52 -0.13 35.48
N GLU A 20 -28.74 -0.67 35.43
CA GLU A 20 -29.71 -0.44 36.48
C GLU A 20 -29.23 -0.94 37.87
N ALA A 21 -28.68 -2.15 37.91
CA ALA A 21 -28.15 -2.73 39.16
C ALA A 21 -27.02 -1.84 39.73
N MET A 22 -26.09 -1.36 38.89
CA MET A 22 -25.00 -0.49 39.29
C MET A 22 -25.52 0.89 39.74
N ARG A 23 -26.50 1.47 39.05
CA ARG A 23 -27.14 2.73 39.46
C ARG A 23 -27.78 2.60 40.87
N ARG A 24 -28.49 1.49 41.13
CA ARG A 24 -29.08 1.18 42.43
C ARG A 24 -27.99 1.01 43.51
N TYR A 25 -26.95 0.24 43.22
CA TYR A 25 -25.85 0.03 44.17
C TYR A 25 -25.13 1.32 44.53
N ARG A 26 -24.92 2.22 43.59
CA ARG A 26 -24.27 3.53 43.78
C ARG A 26 -25.22 4.64 44.21
N LYS A 27 -26.51 4.34 44.44
CA LYS A 27 -27.56 5.29 44.89
C LYS A 27 -27.65 6.53 43.99
N LEU A 28 -27.48 6.38 42.66
CA LEU A 28 -27.56 7.49 41.72
C LEU A 28 -29.01 7.91 41.51
N LYS A 29 -29.26 9.23 41.51
CA LYS A 29 -30.59 9.80 41.22
C LYS A 29 -30.92 9.63 39.76
N TYR A 30 -32.23 9.60 39.42
CA TYR A 30 -32.73 9.33 38.05
C TYR A 30 -32.09 10.23 36.97
N LEU A 31 -31.85 11.51 37.23
CA LEU A 31 -31.27 12.49 36.31
C LEU A 31 -29.73 12.61 36.40
N GLN A 32 -29.09 11.85 37.25
CA GLN A 32 -27.66 11.91 37.46
C GLN A 32 -26.94 11.03 36.43
N LYS A 33 -25.89 11.58 35.78
CA LYS A 33 -25.04 10.82 34.81
C LYS A 33 -24.36 9.65 35.53
N ASP A 34 -24.20 8.57 34.78
CA ASP A 34 -23.50 7.39 35.29
C ASP A 34 -22.03 7.77 35.59
N ASN A 35 -21.55 7.38 36.77
CA ASN A 35 -20.17 7.55 37.21
C ASN A 35 -19.36 6.26 37.08
N PHE A 36 -19.80 5.37 36.18
CA PHE A 36 -19.17 4.09 35.84
C PHE A 36 -19.30 3.83 34.37
N GLY A 37 -18.34 3.08 33.78
CA GLY A 37 -18.41 2.59 32.41
C GLY A 37 -18.72 1.09 32.40
N ILE A 38 -19.53 0.64 31.46
CA ILE A 38 -19.74 -0.76 31.16
C ILE A 38 -19.01 -1.03 29.85
N PHE A 39 -18.02 -1.90 29.88
CA PHE A 39 -17.29 -2.32 28.69
C PHE A 39 -17.78 -3.70 28.29
N SER A 40 -18.43 -3.79 27.15
CA SER A 40 -18.77 -5.06 26.52
C SER A 40 -17.61 -5.52 25.62
N GLN A 41 -17.57 -6.82 25.34
CA GLN A 41 -16.60 -7.37 24.39
C GLN A 41 -16.75 -6.76 23.00
N ASP A 42 -17.98 -6.44 22.59
CA ASP A 42 -18.28 -5.78 21.31
C ASP A 42 -17.70 -4.37 21.28
N THR A 43 -17.87 -3.59 22.36
CA THR A 43 -17.30 -2.24 22.47
C THR A 43 -15.75 -2.26 22.35
N LEU A 44 -15.11 -3.26 22.95
CA LEU A 44 -13.66 -3.43 22.84
C LEU A 44 -13.25 -3.82 21.43
N SER A 45 -14.00 -4.70 20.78
CA SER A 45 -13.76 -5.11 19.38
C SER A 45 -13.93 -3.94 18.42
N ASP A 46 -14.94 -3.11 18.62
CA ASP A 46 -15.19 -1.91 17.81
C ASP A 46 -14.08 -0.86 17.97
N LEU A 47 -13.65 -0.62 19.21
CA LEU A 47 -12.52 0.27 19.48
C LEU A 47 -11.22 -0.25 18.84
N TYR A 48 -10.98 -1.56 18.95
CA TYR A 48 -9.84 -2.20 18.30
C TYR A 48 -9.91 -2.05 16.78
N GLY A 49 -11.09 -2.27 16.20
CA GLY A 49 -11.34 -2.09 14.77
C GLY A 49 -11.11 -0.65 14.31
N GLN A 50 -11.59 0.34 15.06
CA GLN A 50 -11.41 1.75 14.75
C GLN A 50 -9.94 2.18 14.84
N ILE A 51 -9.23 1.80 15.90
CA ILE A 51 -7.80 2.13 16.07
C ILE A 51 -6.98 1.45 14.98
N THR A 52 -7.20 0.17 14.73
CA THR A 52 -6.49 -0.60 13.72
C THR A 52 -6.77 -0.06 12.31
N GLY A 53 -8.03 0.27 12.02
CA GLY A 53 -8.43 0.90 10.76
C GLY A 53 -7.75 2.25 10.53
N GLY A 54 -7.65 3.08 11.58
CA GLY A 54 -6.92 4.33 11.55
C GLY A 54 -5.43 4.14 11.24
N ILE A 55 -4.78 3.18 11.89
CA ILE A 55 -3.38 2.84 11.64
C ILE A 55 -3.19 2.37 10.19
N TYR A 56 -4.06 1.49 9.68
CA TYR A 56 -4.00 1.04 8.28
C TYR A 56 -4.12 2.18 7.29
N MET A 57 -5.03 3.15 7.52
CA MET A 57 -5.16 4.32 6.64
C MET A 57 -3.88 5.15 6.61
N VAL A 58 -3.27 5.40 7.75
CA VAL A 58 -2.01 6.15 7.84
C VAL A 58 -0.88 5.39 7.13
N MET A 59 -0.78 4.07 7.32
CA MET A 59 0.22 3.23 6.64
C MET A 59 0.05 3.25 5.12
N ILE A 60 -1.19 3.14 4.63
CA ILE A 60 -1.49 3.23 3.19
C ILE A 60 -1.10 4.61 2.64
N ALA A 61 -1.41 5.69 3.35
CA ALA A 61 -1.06 7.04 2.93
C ALA A 61 0.46 7.22 2.82
N ILE A 62 1.23 6.83 3.85
CA ILE A 62 2.69 6.92 3.84
C ILE A 62 3.28 6.05 2.73
N SER A 63 2.80 4.81 2.56
CA SER A 63 3.25 3.91 1.51
C SER A 63 2.96 4.47 0.11
N SER A 64 1.78 5.08 -0.09
CA SER A 64 1.41 5.71 -1.36
C SER A 64 2.33 6.87 -1.72
N ILE A 65 2.72 7.70 -0.74
CA ILE A 65 3.70 8.78 -0.95
C ILE A 65 5.04 8.19 -1.38
N GLY A 66 5.53 7.16 -0.69
CA GLY A 66 6.77 6.47 -1.05
C GLY A 66 6.75 5.90 -2.46
N LEU A 67 5.61 5.29 -2.86
CA LEU A 67 5.40 4.77 -4.21
C LEU A 67 5.39 5.87 -5.27
N LEU A 68 4.74 7.02 -5.00
CA LEU A 68 4.74 8.17 -5.92
C LEU A 68 6.16 8.74 -6.12
N VAL A 69 6.90 8.93 -5.02
CA VAL A 69 8.29 9.41 -5.08
C VAL A 69 9.17 8.44 -5.87
N GLY A 70 9.04 7.13 -5.60
CA GLY A 70 9.75 6.09 -6.36
C GLY A 70 9.35 6.07 -7.84
N GLY A 71 8.08 6.23 -8.15
CA GLY A 71 7.58 6.32 -9.53
C GLY A 71 8.13 7.52 -10.29
N VAL A 72 8.17 8.70 -9.66
CA VAL A 72 8.82 9.89 -10.23
C VAL A 72 10.32 9.65 -10.45
N GLY A 73 10.98 8.94 -9.53
CA GLY A 73 12.37 8.52 -9.69
C GLY A 73 12.59 7.66 -10.94
N VAL A 74 11.74 6.66 -11.14
CA VAL A 74 11.76 5.81 -12.36
C VAL A 74 11.55 6.65 -13.62
N MET A 75 10.55 7.53 -13.60
CA MET A 75 10.28 8.43 -14.73
C MET A 75 11.50 9.28 -15.07
N ASN A 76 12.18 9.85 -14.08
CA ASN A 76 13.38 10.67 -14.30
C ASN A 76 14.55 9.85 -14.86
N ILE A 77 14.82 8.65 -14.33
CA ILE A 77 15.84 7.74 -14.85
C ILE A 77 15.54 7.39 -16.31
N MET A 78 14.29 7.07 -16.62
CA MET A 78 13.86 6.75 -17.99
C MET A 78 14.01 7.93 -18.95
N LEU A 79 13.70 9.16 -18.50
CA LEU A 79 13.90 10.37 -19.31
C LEU A 79 15.36 10.60 -19.65
N VAL A 80 16.25 10.45 -18.67
CA VAL A 80 17.70 10.54 -18.88
C VAL A 80 18.16 9.46 -19.87
N SER A 81 17.71 8.21 -19.67
CA SER A 81 18.04 7.08 -20.56
C SER A 81 17.58 7.35 -22.01
N VAL A 82 16.38 7.91 -22.19
CA VAL A 82 15.88 8.29 -23.54
C VAL A 82 16.75 9.37 -24.18
N THR A 83 17.16 10.40 -23.42
CA THR A 83 18.00 11.47 -23.93
C THR A 83 19.40 10.98 -24.29
N GLU A 84 20.04 10.16 -23.46
CA GLU A 84 21.35 9.57 -23.72
C GLU A 84 21.33 8.62 -24.93
N ARG A 85 20.24 7.91 -25.17
CA ARG A 85 20.07 6.96 -26.27
C ARG A 85 19.32 7.53 -27.48
N THR A 86 19.16 8.86 -27.57
CA THR A 86 18.40 9.51 -28.65
C THR A 86 18.92 9.09 -30.04
N ARG A 87 20.22 9.09 -30.28
CA ARG A 87 20.85 8.68 -31.55
C ARG A 87 20.61 7.20 -31.86
N GLU A 88 20.70 6.33 -30.86
CA GLU A 88 20.44 4.89 -31.02
C GLU A 88 18.98 4.64 -31.42
N ILE A 89 18.02 5.34 -30.80
CA ILE A 89 16.59 5.28 -31.13
C ILE A 89 16.39 5.76 -32.60
N GLY A 90 17.08 6.85 -32.97
CA GLY A 90 17.05 7.37 -34.38
C GLY A 90 17.52 6.33 -35.37
N VAL A 91 18.64 5.65 -35.14
CA VAL A 91 19.17 4.58 -36.01
C VAL A 91 18.15 3.43 -36.12
N ARG A 92 17.59 2.94 -35.00
CA ARG A 92 16.58 1.87 -35.04
C ARG A 92 15.37 2.24 -35.88
N LYS A 93 14.89 3.47 -35.74
CA LYS A 93 13.76 3.97 -36.56
C LYS A 93 14.10 4.13 -38.02
N ALA A 94 15.31 4.58 -38.37
CA ALA A 94 15.80 4.65 -39.74
C ALA A 94 15.89 3.26 -40.38
N LEU A 95 16.18 2.22 -39.60
CA LEU A 95 16.19 0.81 -39.99
C LEU A 95 14.78 0.17 -40.06
N GLY A 96 13.73 0.93 -39.77
CA GLY A 96 12.34 0.48 -39.90
C GLY A 96 11.64 0.09 -38.61
N ALA A 97 12.22 0.32 -37.41
CA ALA A 97 11.53 0.09 -36.16
C ALA A 97 10.28 0.97 -36.03
N THR A 98 9.16 0.36 -35.67
CA THR A 98 7.89 1.06 -35.45
C THR A 98 7.87 1.82 -34.13
N LYS A 99 6.98 2.81 -34.03
CA LYS A 99 6.75 3.51 -32.76
C LYS A 99 6.37 2.54 -31.61
N ARG A 100 5.68 1.46 -31.94
CA ARG A 100 5.25 0.44 -30.99
C ARG A 100 6.42 -0.38 -30.46
N ASP A 101 7.40 -0.68 -31.31
CA ASP A 101 8.58 -1.45 -30.91
C ASP A 101 9.42 -0.65 -29.90
N ILE A 102 9.64 0.63 -30.18
CA ILE A 102 10.34 1.54 -29.26
C ILE A 102 9.56 1.71 -27.96
N LEU A 103 8.24 1.90 -28.03
CA LEU A 103 7.38 2.03 -26.85
C LEU A 103 7.50 0.80 -25.94
N TRP A 104 7.33 -0.40 -26.50
CA TRP A 104 7.38 -1.65 -25.73
C TRP A 104 8.77 -1.91 -25.14
N GLN A 105 9.82 -1.58 -25.87
CA GLN A 105 11.19 -1.71 -25.39
C GLN A 105 11.41 -0.88 -24.11
N PHE A 106 11.09 0.41 -24.12
CA PHE A 106 11.26 1.26 -22.95
C PHE A 106 10.28 0.92 -21.82
N LEU A 107 9.09 0.46 -22.16
CA LEU A 107 8.10 0.05 -21.17
C LEU A 107 8.53 -1.22 -20.42
N THR A 108 9.07 -2.21 -21.14
CA THR A 108 9.63 -3.42 -20.52
C THR A 108 10.87 -3.10 -19.67
N GLU A 109 11.69 -2.12 -20.07
CA GLU A 109 12.84 -1.64 -19.28
C GLU A 109 12.36 -1.01 -17.96
N ALA A 110 11.32 -0.17 -18.00
CA ALA A 110 10.71 0.41 -16.79
C ALA A 110 10.11 -0.66 -15.88
N MET A 111 9.38 -1.63 -16.44
CA MET A 111 8.77 -2.72 -15.67
C MET A 111 9.83 -3.65 -15.06
N THR A 112 10.93 -3.94 -15.77
CA THR A 112 12.05 -4.73 -15.20
C THR A 112 12.73 -4.01 -14.05
N LEU A 113 12.94 -2.71 -14.16
CA LEU A 113 13.53 -1.90 -13.11
C LEU A 113 12.65 -1.90 -11.85
N THR A 114 11.36 -1.62 -12.01
CA THR A 114 10.43 -1.61 -10.88
C THR A 114 10.15 -3.01 -10.34
N GLY A 115 10.10 -4.03 -11.19
CA GLY A 115 9.95 -5.42 -10.79
C GLY A 115 11.13 -5.90 -9.95
N ALA A 116 12.36 -5.59 -10.36
CA ALA A 116 13.57 -5.88 -9.56
C ALA A 116 13.52 -5.15 -8.20
N GLY A 117 13.16 -3.86 -8.18
CA GLY A 117 12.95 -3.11 -6.94
C GLY A 117 11.87 -3.73 -6.06
N GLY A 118 10.76 -4.17 -6.66
CA GLY A 118 9.66 -4.87 -5.97
C GLY A 118 10.12 -6.18 -5.30
N ILE A 119 10.92 -6.98 -6.00
CA ILE A 119 11.49 -8.21 -5.44
C ILE A 119 12.40 -7.89 -4.25
N ILE A 120 13.29 -6.91 -4.39
CA ILE A 120 14.17 -6.47 -3.30
C ILE A 120 13.34 -5.98 -2.12
N GLY A 121 12.29 -5.18 -2.35
CA GLY A 121 11.39 -4.69 -1.31
C GLY A 121 10.68 -5.84 -0.58
N ILE A 122 10.20 -6.85 -1.30
CA ILE A 122 9.58 -8.04 -0.73
C ILE A 122 10.58 -8.82 0.13
N LEU A 123 11.82 -9.00 -0.33
CA LEU A 123 12.86 -9.70 0.43
C LEU A 123 13.22 -8.95 1.72
N ILE A 124 13.35 -7.63 1.66
CA ILE A 124 13.59 -6.80 2.85
C ILE A 124 12.40 -6.90 3.82
N GLY A 125 11.16 -6.80 3.31
CA GLY A 125 9.96 -6.95 4.13
C GLY A 125 9.87 -8.33 4.78
N ALA A 126 10.21 -9.39 4.06
CA ALA A 126 10.26 -10.75 4.58
C ALA A 126 11.33 -10.91 5.68
N LEU A 127 12.51 -10.33 5.46
CA LEU A 127 13.58 -10.33 6.46
C LEU A 127 13.15 -9.60 7.74
N MET A 128 12.51 -8.43 7.60
CA MET A 128 11.99 -7.68 8.77
C MET A 128 10.92 -8.46 9.52
N ALA A 129 10.01 -9.14 8.81
CA ALA A 129 9.00 -9.99 9.44
C ALA A 129 9.62 -11.16 10.21
N LEU A 130 10.66 -11.80 9.66
CA LEU A 130 11.41 -12.86 10.36
C LEU A 130 12.11 -12.34 11.61
N LEU A 131 12.73 -11.16 11.55
CA LEU A 131 13.38 -10.54 12.73
C LEU A 131 12.34 -10.22 13.82
N ILE A 132 11.19 -9.65 13.46
CA ILE A 132 10.09 -9.38 14.41
C ILE A 132 9.62 -10.69 15.05
N ASN A 133 9.44 -11.75 14.27
CA ASN A 133 9.00 -13.04 14.78
C ASN A 133 10.01 -13.69 15.75
N THR A 134 11.31 -13.40 15.56
CA THR A 134 12.38 -13.97 16.39
C THR A 134 12.59 -13.18 17.69
N PHE A 135 12.49 -11.85 17.64
CA PHE A 135 12.82 -10.97 18.77
C PHE A 135 11.59 -10.38 19.47
N SER A 136 10.38 -10.57 18.94
CA SER A 136 9.14 -10.00 19.48
C SER A 136 8.10 -11.08 19.76
N PRO A 137 7.27 -10.94 20.82
CA PRO A 137 6.14 -11.83 21.07
C PRO A 137 4.99 -11.65 20.06
N PHE A 138 5.08 -10.69 19.15
CA PHE A 138 4.04 -10.44 18.14
C PHE A 138 4.28 -11.30 16.90
N PRO A 139 3.30 -12.15 16.50
CA PRO A 139 3.44 -12.97 15.31
C PRO A 139 3.36 -12.10 14.05
N ALA A 140 4.44 -12.05 13.28
CA ALA A 140 4.46 -11.42 11.96
C ALA A 140 4.28 -12.49 10.88
N VAL A 141 3.09 -12.57 10.29
CA VAL A 141 2.74 -13.55 9.27
C VAL A 141 2.73 -12.90 7.90
N ILE A 142 3.52 -13.43 6.97
CA ILE A 142 3.51 -13.01 5.57
C ILE A 142 2.49 -13.86 4.82
N GLN A 143 1.42 -13.23 4.37
CA GLN A 143 0.44 -13.89 3.53
C GLN A 143 0.87 -13.79 2.06
N PRO A 144 0.87 -14.91 1.29
CA PRO A 144 1.26 -14.92 -0.12
C PRO A 144 0.46 -13.95 -1.00
N THR A 145 -0.80 -13.71 -0.66
CA THR A 145 -1.66 -12.77 -1.38
C THR A 145 -1.08 -11.35 -1.38
N TRP A 146 -0.55 -10.87 -0.24
CA TRP A 146 0.04 -9.55 -0.15
C TRP A 146 1.36 -9.44 -0.90
N VAL A 147 2.13 -10.53 -0.99
CA VAL A 147 3.35 -10.61 -1.81
C VAL A 147 3.01 -10.42 -3.29
N ILE A 148 1.97 -11.11 -3.78
CA ILE A 148 1.51 -10.97 -5.17
C ILE A 148 1.01 -9.55 -5.44
N ILE A 149 0.20 -8.98 -4.53
CA ILE A 149 -0.31 -7.60 -4.65
C ILE A 149 0.86 -6.61 -4.69
N ALA A 150 1.85 -6.75 -3.80
CA ALA A 150 3.01 -5.86 -3.75
C ALA A 150 3.81 -5.91 -5.06
N PHE A 151 4.07 -7.10 -5.61
CA PHE A 151 4.75 -7.27 -6.88
C PHE A 151 3.95 -6.68 -8.04
N ALA A 152 2.64 -6.98 -8.12
CA ALA A 152 1.75 -6.44 -9.14
C ALA A 152 1.69 -4.90 -9.09
N THR A 153 1.63 -4.32 -7.89
CA THR A 153 1.66 -2.86 -7.68
C THR A 153 2.97 -2.27 -8.17
N SER A 154 4.11 -2.90 -7.87
CA SER A 154 5.43 -2.47 -8.36
C SER A 154 5.50 -2.44 -9.89
N MET A 155 4.99 -3.48 -10.55
CA MET A 155 4.91 -3.55 -12.01
C MET A 155 3.97 -2.47 -12.59
N ALA A 156 2.83 -2.23 -11.93
CA ALA A 156 1.87 -1.19 -12.33
C ALA A 156 2.48 0.22 -12.25
N ILE A 157 3.33 0.48 -11.27
CA ILE A 157 4.07 1.74 -11.14
C ILE A 157 5.07 1.89 -12.28
N GLY A 158 5.84 0.84 -12.60
CA GLY A 158 6.73 0.86 -13.77
C GLY A 158 5.99 1.16 -15.06
N LEU A 159 4.80 0.56 -15.23
CA LEU A 159 3.95 0.81 -16.39
C LEU A 159 3.45 2.27 -16.43
N THR A 160 2.91 2.79 -15.35
CA THR A 160 2.31 4.13 -15.30
C THR A 160 3.35 5.25 -15.45
N PHE A 161 4.44 5.18 -14.70
CA PHE A 161 5.50 6.19 -14.75
C PHE A 161 6.48 6.01 -15.92
N GLY A 162 6.61 4.80 -16.47
CA GLY A 162 7.39 4.51 -17.67
C GLY A 162 6.67 4.87 -18.96
N LEU A 163 5.33 4.96 -18.96
CA LEU A 163 4.55 5.19 -20.17
C LEU A 163 4.88 6.54 -20.85
N TRP A 164 5.00 7.60 -20.07
CA TRP A 164 5.29 8.93 -20.62
C TRP A 164 6.69 9.04 -21.26
N PRO A 165 7.80 8.66 -20.60
CA PRO A 165 9.12 8.65 -21.26
C PRO A 165 9.20 7.69 -22.44
N ALA A 166 8.59 6.51 -22.35
CA ALA A 166 8.53 5.56 -23.46
C ALA A 166 7.78 6.12 -24.67
N ALA A 167 6.66 6.80 -24.44
CA ALA A 167 5.90 7.48 -25.50
C ALA A 167 6.71 8.64 -26.11
N LYS A 168 7.49 9.38 -25.32
CA LYS A 168 8.39 10.43 -25.79
C LYS A 168 9.46 9.84 -26.70
N ALA A 169 10.12 8.74 -26.29
CA ALA A 169 11.10 8.02 -27.12
C ALA A 169 10.48 7.53 -28.44
N ALA A 170 9.27 6.96 -28.37
CA ALA A 170 8.56 6.47 -29.56
C ALA A 170 8.17 7.56 -30.57
N ARG A 171 8.09 8.82 -30.15
CA ARG A 171 7.72 9.97 -31.00
C ARG A 171 8.92 10.72 -31.58
N LEU A 172 10.16 10.41 -31.21
CA LEU A 172 11.35 11.05 -31.75
C LEU A 172 11.39 10.94 -33.30
N ASP A 173 11.73 12.04 -33.94
CA ASP A 173 11.97 12.04 -35.38
C ASP A 173 13.36 11.43 -35.66
N PRO A 174 13.49 10.44 -36.55
CA PRO A 174 14.79 9.82 -36.84
C PRO A 174 15.80 10.82 -37.43
N ILE A 175 15.35 11.84 -38.18
CA ILE A 175 16.24 12.83 -38.78
C ILE A 175 16.83 13.75 -37.69
N GLU A 176 15.97 14.23 -36.77
CA GLU A 176 16.41 15.06 -35.65
C GLU A 176 17.27 14.27 -34.66
N ALA A 177 16.90 13.01 -34.40
CA ALA A 177 17.62 12.14 -33.48
C ALA A 177 19.05 11.79 -33.97
N LEU A 178 19.27 11.69 -35.29
CA LEU A 178 20.59 11.46 -35.88
C LEU A 178 21.46 12.74 -35.94
N ARG A 179 20.84 13.92 -35.90
CA ARG A 179 21.53 15.21 -35.88
C ARG A 179 21.90 15.69 -34.47
N TYR A 180 21.43 14.99 -33.46
CA TYR A 180 21.69 15.31 -32.06
C TYR A 180 23.13 14.93 -31.72
N GLU A 181 23.96 15.94 -31.40
CA GLU A 181 25.32 15.80 -30.85
C GLU A 181 25.31 15.78 -29.32
#